data_53b95ebd9f4c38137fc8951ecea0a1f8
#
_entry.id   53b95ebd9f4c38137fc8951ecea0a1f8
#
_cell.length_a   1.000
_cell.length_b   1.000
_cell.length_c   1.000
_cell.angle_alpha   90.00
_cell.angle_beta   90.00
_cell.angle_gamma   90.00
#
_symmetry.space_group_name_H-M   'P 1'
#
loop_
_entity.id
_entity.type
_entity.pdbx_description
1 polymer ?
#
loop_
_entity_poly.entity_id
_entity_poly.type
_entity_poly.pdbx_seq_one_letter_code
_entity_poly.pdbx_strand_id
1 'polypeptide(L)'
;MKEYLYLEHDGKLLLVDNDGNGPEKPVMGRIHHGESLIRLPTTEEVKEMDIVWDKKRENLIYFADDEYKVIVGMPKIDWPQNWAWKDSVISDGAVDPVVRESVYRTIHRVVSKIIIENQQGMILMAKASRGFFTGCWTLPGGFVDYGEHPRSAAIREAKEELGIDIDISDNQGESGKKIEGKDGVFIQQNIFTSEGINWLSFTYIIKTNIEIENITPKKGEIEEAKWFTKENALRNSVSLFDKEAILALEK
;
A
#
# COMPACT_ATOMS: atom_id res chain seq x y z
N MET A 1 6.80 28.29 2.95
CA MET A 1 6.93 26.82 3.07
C MET A 1 7.63 26.50 4.38
N LYS A 2 6.99 25.77 5.27
CA LYS A 2 7.59 25.30 6.54
C LYS A 2 8.31 24.00 6.28
N GLU A 3 9.47 23.79 6.95
CA GLU A 3 10.26 22.57 6.82
C GLU A 3 10.30 21.83 8.15
N TYR A 4 10.06 20.52 8.10
CA TYR A 4 10.06 19.61 9.23
C TYR A 4 10.93 18.39 8.95
N LEU A 5 11.36 17.71 10.01
CA LEU A 5 12.17 16.50 9.94
C LEU A 5 11.40 15.31 10.54
N TYR A 6 11.19 14.28 9.71
CA TYR A 6 10.61 13.00 10.11
C TYR A 6 11.74 12.00 10.39
N LEU A 7 12.07 11.79 11.66
CA LEU A 7 13.07 10.82 12.09
C LEU A 7 12.39 9.59 12.67
N GLU A 8 12.57 8.46 11.98
CA GLU A 8 12.02 7.17 12.39
C GLU A 8 13.13 6.13 12.56
N HIS A 9 13.07 5.38 13.67
CA HIS A 9 13.90 4.22 13.95
C HIS A 9 12.99 3.03 14.28
N ASP A 10 12.82 2.10 13.34
CA ASP A 10 12.04 0.87 13.49
C ASP A 10 10.64 1.07 14.10
N GLY A 11 9.90 2.04 13.56
CA GLY A 11 8.55 2.39 14.02
C GLY A 11 8.48 3.37 15.19
N LYS A 12 9.63 3.75 15.77
CA LYS A 12 9.73 4.82 16.75
C LYS A 12 9.97 6.15 16.05
N LEU A 13 9.13 7.14 16.35
CA LEU A 13 9.12 8.48 15.73
C LEU A 13 9.47 9.54 16.76
N LEU A 14 10.39 10.44 16.40
CA LEU A 14 10.67 11.64 17.19
C LEU A 14 9.59 12.68 16.96
N LEU A 15 8.95 13.07 18.05
CA LEU A 15 7.97 14.14 18.11
C LEU A 15 8.35 15.15 19.19
N VAL A 16 7.95 16.39 19.00
CA VAL A 16 8.20 17.50 19.93
C VAL A 16 6.91 18.25 20.24
N ASP A 17 6.91 19.02 21.32
CA ASP A 17 5.86 20.01 21.62
C ASP A 17 5.99 21.25 20.71
N ASN A 18 5.16 22.26 20.93
CA ASN A 18 5.17 23.49 20.15
C ASN A 18 6.43 24.33 20.36
N ASP A 19 7.07 24.19 21.52
CA ASP A 19 8.30 24.90 21.88
C ASP A 19 9.57 24.17 21.40
N GLY A 20 9.42 22.97 20.76
CA GLY A 20 10.51 22.16 20.24
C GLY A 20 11.11 21.21 21.28
N ASN A 21 10.53 21.10 22.46
CA ASN A 21 11.00 20.17 23.47
C ASN A 21 10.48 18.75 23.17
N GLY A 22 11.30 17.74 23.46
CA GLY A 22 10.92 16.35 23.21
C GLY A 22 11.91 15.35 23.81
N PRO A 23 11.66 14.06 23.61
CA PRO A 23 10.62 13.47 22.78
C PRO A 23 9.22 13.47 23.44
N GLU A 24 8.20 13.85 22.67
CA GLU A 24 6.79 13.82 23.05
C GLU A 24 6.11 12.51 22.64
N LYS A 25 5.03 12.15 23.36
CA LYS A 25 4.26 10.94 23.09
C LYS A 25 2.77 11.25 22.89
N PRO A 26 2.18 10.78 21.76
CA PRO A 26 0.73 10.83 21.57
C PRO A 26 -0.02 10.04 22.66
N VAL A 27 -1.24 10.48 22.94
CA VAL A 27 -2.16 9.81 23.85
C VAL A 27 -3.28 9.17 23.03
N MET A 28 -3.32 7.84 22.99
CA MET A 28 -4.31 7.10 22.21
C MET A 28 -5.74 7.47 22.61
N GLY A 29 -6.55 7.81 21.61
CA GLY A 29 -7.95 8.18 21.80
C GLY A 29 -8.19 9.57 22.38
N ARG A 30 -7.15 10.41 22.51
CA ARG A 30 -7.32 11.78 22.94
C ARG A 30 -8.13 12.58 21.92
N ILE A 31 -9.25 13.14 22.39
CA ILE A 31 -10.02 14.12 21.64
C ILE A 31 -9.48 15.51 21.99
N HIS A 32 -9.08 16.28 20.99
CA HIS A 32 -8.55 17.61 21.14
C HIS A 32 -9.17 18.55 20.12
N HIS A 33 -9.62 19.70 20.58
CA HIS A 33 -10.21 20.75 19.76
C HIS A 33 -9.40 22.03 19.98
N GLY A 34 -8.51 22.35 19.08
CA GLY A 34 -7.64 23.51 19.18
C GLY A 34 -6.37 23.34 18.36
N GLU A 35 -5.39 24.18 18.62
CA GLU A 35 -4.08 24.06 17.99
C GLU A 35 -3.40 22.75 18.40
N SER A 36 -2.66 22.18 17.46
CA SER A 36 -1.90 20.96 17.72
C SER A 36 -0.89 21.16 18.85
N LEU A 37 -0.74 20.15 19.71
CA LEU A 37 0.20 20.18 20.84
C LEU A 37 1.50 19.42 20.56
N ILE A 38 1.49 18.54 19.56
CA ILE A 38 2.60 17.65 19.20
C ILE A 38 2.84 17.74 17.70
N ARG A 39 4.09 17.94 17.31
CA ARG A 39 4.49 18.10 15.92
C ARG A 39 5.80 17.36 15.59
N LEU A 40 6.18 17.37 14.30
CA LEU A 40 7.54 17.00 13.90
C LEU A 40 8.53 18.09 14.33
N PRO A 41 9.75 17.72 14.70
CA PRO A 41 10.81 18.68 14.93
C PRO A 41 11.28 19.37 13.64
N THR A 42 11.90 20.51 13.78
CA THR A 42 12.70 21.16 12.73
C THR A 42 14.12 20.58 12.69
N THR A 43 14.88 20.91 11.65
CA THR A 43 16.30 20.49 11.54
C THR A 43 17.15 21.12 12.64
N GLU A 44 16.85 22.35 13.03
CA GLU A 44 17.54 23.09 14.09
C GLU A 44 17.32 22.43 15.46
N GLU A 45 16.07 22.10 15.79
CA GLU A 45 15.73 21.43 17.05
C GLU A 45 16.39 20.05 17.17
N VAL A 46 16.43 19.27 16.09
CA VAL A 46 17.14 17.98 16.08
C VAL A 46 18.63 18.14 16.25
N LYS A 47 19.22 19.22 15.71
CA LYS A 47 20.63 19.56 15.92
C LYS A 47 20.91 19.94 17.38
N GLU A 48 20.01 20.67 18.03
CA GLU A 48 20.12 20.99 19.46
C GLU A 48 20.02 19.76 20.36
N MET A 49 19.34 18.70 19.88
CA MET A 49 19.28 17.39 20.56
C MET A 49 20.50 16.50 20.31
N ASP A 50 21.53 16.98 19.59
CA ASP A 50 22.73 16.23 19.19
C ASP A 50 22.43 14.93 18.42
N ILE A 51 21.32 14.86 17.68
CA ILE A 51 20.95 13.70 16.89
C ILE A 51 21.54 13.79 15.48
N VAL A 52 22.47 12.90 15.16
CA VAL A 52 23.00 12.72 13.81
C VAL A 52 22.08 11.82 13.00
N TRP A 53 21.84 12.16 11.75
CA TRP A 53 20.94 11.41 10.87
C TRP A 53 21.37 11.48 9.40
N ASP A 54 20.93 10.49 8.61
CA ASP A 54 21.10 10.48 7.16
C ASP A 54 19.75 10.74 6.48
N LYS A 55 19.75 11.60 5.46
CA LYS A 55 18.57 11.89 4.65
C LYS A 55 18.23 10.68 3.78
N LYS A 56 16.95 10.27 3.78
CA LYS A 56 16.40 9.22 2.90
C LYS A 56 15.65 9.81 1.72
N ARG A 57 14.73 10.74 1.97
CA ARG A 57 13.88 11.37 0.94
C ARG A 57 13.28 12.68 1.43
N GLU A 58 12.58 13.36 0.55
CA GLU A 58 11.75 14.52 0.87
C GLU A 58 10.31 14.26 0.42
N ASN A 59 9.35 14.75 1.20
CA ASN A 59 7.94 14.75 0.86
C ASN A 59 7.43 16.19 0.86
N LEU A 60 6.65 16.55 -0.14
CA LEU A 60 5.82 17.75 -0.10
C LEU A 60 4.43 17.35 0.38
N ILE A 61 3.94 18.02 1.42
CA ILE A 61 2.62 17.79 1.99
C ILE A 61 1.82 19.07 1.84
N TYR A 62 0.67 18.93 1.24
CA TYR A 62 -0.31 20.02 1.11
C TYR A 62 -1.43 19.76 2.10
N PHE A 63 -1.63 20.71 3.02
CA PHE A 63 -2.71 20.62 3.99
C PHE A 63 -3.38 21.98 4.13
N ALA A 64 -4.69 22.02 3.90
CA ALA A 64 -5.44 23.26 3.68
C ALA A 64 -4.77 24.11 2.58
N ASP A 65 -4.46 25.37 2.85
CA ASP A 65 -3.81 26.28 1.89
C ASP A 65 -2.28 26.34 2.07
N ASP A 66 -1.73 25.53 2.96
CA ASP A 66 -0.31 25.52 3.30
C ASP A 66 0.45 24.39 2.64
N GLU A 67 1.71 24.68 2.27
CA GLU A 67 2.68 23.72 1.77
C GLU A 67 3.77 23.48 2.83
N TYR A 68 4.03 22.20 3.10
CA TYR A 68 5.02 21.73 4.05
C TYR A 68 6.05 20.83 3.36
N LYS A 69 7.30 21.06 3.63
CA LYS A 69 8.39 20.18 3.23
C LYS A 69 8.76 19.29 4.41
N VAL A 70 8.68 17.98 4.25
CA VAL A 70 9.08 17.02 5.27
C VAL A 70 10.27 16.20 4.77
N ILE A 71 11.41 16.41 5.42
CA ILE A 71 12.63 15.62 5.18
C ILE A 71 12.52 14.33 6.00
N VAL A 72 12.59 13.20 5.35
CA VAL A 72 12.60 11.87 6.00
C VAL A 72 14.04 11.44 6.19
N GLY A 73 14.42 11.18 7.43
CA GLY A 73 15.77 10.78 7.80
C GLY A 73 15.82 9.52 8.67
N MET A 74 16.98 8.89 8.65
CA MET A 74 17.33 7.79 9.54
C MET A 74 18.28 8.29 10.61
N PRO A 75 17.90 8.28 11.89
CA PRO A 75 18.78 8.69 12.98
C PRO A 75 19.88 7.66 13.22
N LYS A 76 21.08 8.14 13.55
CA LYS A 76 22.23 7.31 13.94
C LYS A 76 22.34 7.25 15.46
N ILE A 77 21.40 6.60 16.07
CA ILE A 77 21.28 6.46 17.53
C ILE A 77 21.01 5.00 17.88
N ASP A 78 21.23 4.66 19.13
CA ASP A 78 20.74 3.41 19.71
C ASP A 78 19.20 3.41 19.79
N TRP A 79 18.61 2.28 20.16
CA TRP A 79 17.18 2.13 20.27
C TRP A 79 16.51 3.26 21.11
N PRO A 80 15.64 4.11 20.51
CA PRO A 80 15.10 5.26 21.19
C PRO A 80 13.88 4.89 22.05
N GLN A 81 14.13 4.40 23.26
CA GLN A 81 13.11 3.94 24.20
C GLN A 81 11.98 4.96 24.43
N ASN A 82 12.34 6.23 24.47
CA ASN A 82 11.42 7.32 24.82
C ASN A 82 10.63 7.88 23.62
N TRP A 83 10.98 7.50 22.40
CA TRP A 83 10.25 7.97 21.22
C TRP A 83 8.88 7.32 21.12
N ALA A 84 7.95 8.00 20.47
CA ALA A 84 6.60 7.51 20.24
C ALA A 84 6.57 6.31 19.26
N TRP A 85 5.66 5.38 19.45
CA TRP A 85 5.28 4.50 18.37
C TRP A 85 4.50 5.29 17.31
N LYS A 86 4.89 5.26 16.05
CA LYS A 86 4.23 6.00 14.96
C LYS A 86 2.75 5.66 14.82
N ASP A 87 2.36 4.42 15.14
CA ASP A 87 0.97 3.99 15.08
C ASP A 87 0.06 4.73 16.07
N SER A 88 0.61 5.21 17.20
CA SER A 88 -0.15 5.97 18.19
C SER A 88 -0.54 7.38 17.73
N VAL A 89 0.16 7.90 16.73
CA VAL A 89 -0.07 9.23 16.14
C VAL A 89 -1.48 9.38 15.56
N ILE A 90 -1.98 8.33 14.94
CA ILE A 90 -3.23 8.36 14.16
C ILE A 90 -4.44 8.60 15.06
N SER A 91 -4.42 8.09 16.30
CA SER A 91 -5.55 8.13 17.22
C SER A 91 -5.54 9.32 18.19
N ASP A 92 -4.55 10.22 18.11
CA ASP A 92 -4.45 11.38 18.98
C ASP A 92 -4.85 12.67 18.24
N GLY A 93 -5.95 13.28 18.67
CA GLY A 93 -6.46 14.54 18.12
C GLY A 93 -5.54 15.75 18.32
N ALA A 94 -4.60 15.70 19.25
CA ALA A 94 -3.65 16.79 19.54
C ALA A 94 -2.39 16.76 18.68
N VAL A 95 -2.21 15.73 17.84
CA VAL A 95 -1.06 15.64 16.93
C VAL A 95 -1.33 16.43 15.65
N ASP A 96 -0.33 17.18 15.23
CA ASP A 96 -0.38 17.97 14.00
C ASP A 96 -0.75 17.12 12.78
N PRO A 97 -1.64 17.59 11.88
CA PRO A 97 -2.02 16.88 10.67
C PRO A 97 -0.85 16.50 9.76
N VAL A 98 0.21 17.33 9.69
CA VAL A 98 1.41 17.02 8.90
C VAL A 98 2.14 15.78 9.42
N VAL A 99 2.11 15.54 10.75
CA VAL A 99 2.67 14.30 11.33
C VAL A 99 1.86 13.09 10.86
N ARG A 100 0.53 13.17 10.97
CA ARG A 100 -0.35 12.07 10.53
C ARG A 100 -0.17 11.74 9.05
N GLU A 101 -0.16 12.78 8.19
CA GLU A 101 0.11 12.61 6.76
C GLU A 101 1.49 11.98 6.51
N SER A 102 2.51 12.42 7.26
CA SER A 102 3.84 11.84 7.16
C SER A 102 3.87 10.36 7.52
N VAL A 103 3.14 9.96 8.57
CA VAL A 103 2.99 8.55 8.98
C VAL A 103 2.24 7.75 7.93
N TYR A 104 1.12 8.26 7.39
CA TYR A 104 0.38 7.58 6.32
C TYR A 104 1.26 7.26 5.11
N ARG A 105 2.22 8.12 4.79
CA ARG A 105 3.18 7.89 3.70
C ARG A 105 4.25 6.83 4.00
N THR A 106 4.27 6.29 5.22
CA THR A 106 5.10 5.13 5.60
C THR A 106 4.31 3.82 5.66
N ILE A 107 2.99 3.88 5.48
CA ILE A 107 2.10 2.72 5.50
C ILE A 107 2.02 2.13 4.08
N HIS A 108 2.02 0.81 4.01
CA HIS A 108 1.82 0.08 2.77
C HIS A 108 0.34 -0.23 2.59
N ARG A 109 -0.17 -0.04 1.37
CA ARG A 109 -1.44 -0.63 0.95
C ARG A 109 -1.17 -1.98 0.35
N VAL A 110 -1.75 -3.00 0.93
CA VAL A 110 -1.59 -4.38 0.47
C VAL A 110 -2.77 -4.75 -0.41
N VAL A 111 -2.47 -5.24 -1.61
CA VAL A 111 -3.47 -5.75 -2.56
C VAL A 111 -3.12 -7.16 -2.95
N SER A 112 -4.13 -7.94 -3.25
CA SER A 112 -3.99 -9.28 -3.78
C SER A 112 -4.70 -9.39 -5.13
N LYS A 113 -4.03 -10.00 -6.10
CA LYS A 113 -4.51 -10.14 -7.47
C LYS A 113 -4.32 -11.56 -7.97
N ILE A 114 -5.04 -11.90 -9.03
CA ILE A 114 -5.00 -13.24 -9.59
C ILE A 114 -4.87 -13.17 -11.11
N ILE A 115 -3.92 -13.90 -11.66
CA ILE A 115 -3.90 -14.29 -13.06
C ILE A 115 -4.65 -15.61 -13.17
N ILE A 116 -5.82 -15.56 -13.77
CA ILE A 116 -6.64 -16.73 -14.07
C ILE A 116 -6.41 -17.07 -15.54
N GLU A 117 -5.75 -18.19 -15.79
CA GLU A 117 -5.41 -18.66 -17.13
C GLU A 117 -6.30 -19.85 -17.52
N ASN A 118 -6.89 -19.84 -18.70
CA ASN A 118 -7.62 -20.99 -19.23
C ASN A 118 -6.69 -21.96 -19.99
N GLN A 119 -7.26 -23.08 -20.48
CA GLN A 119 -6.50 -24.09 -21.23
C GLN A 119 -5.89 -23.57 -22.54
N GLN A 120 -6.44 -22.52 -23.11
CA GLN A 120 -5.95 -21.88 -24.33
C GLN A 120 -4.87 -20.82 -24.05
N GLY A 121 -4.44 -20.64 -22.78
CA GLY A 121 -3.48 -19.65 -22.37
C GLY A 121 -4.02 -18.21 -22.37
N MET A 122 -5.34 -18.06 -22.36
CA MET A 122 -5.99 -16.75 -22.25
C MET A 122 -6.13 -16.35 -20.78
N ILE A 123 -6.03 -15.06 -20.52
CA ILE A 123 -6.08 -14.45 -19.19
C ILE A 123 -7.45 -13.80 -18.99
N LEU A 124 -8.10 -14.08 -17.86
CA LEU A 124 -9.35 -13.43 -17.47
C LEU A 124 -9.06 -12.04 -16.94
N MET A 125 -9.70 -11.02 -17.55
CA MET A 125 -9.64 -9.64 -17.10
C MET A 125 -11.04 -9.19 -16.67
N ALA A 126 -11.09 -8.30 -15.69
CA ALA A 126 -12.30 -7.66 -15.21
C ALA A 126 -12.26 -6.14 -15.50
N LYS A 127 -13.35 -5.58 -15.99
CA LYS A 127 -13.49 -4.14 -16.22
C LYS A 127 -14.16 -3.50 -15.03
N ALA A 128 -13.44 -2.63 -14.33
CA ALA A 128 -13.94 -1.99 -13.13
C ALA A 128 -15.02 -0.95 -13.45
N SER A 129 -16.16 -0.97 -12.72
CA SER A 129 -17.22 0.05 -12.83
C SER A 129 -17.10 1.14 -11.78
N ARG A 130 -16.22 1.00 -10.78
CA ARG A 130 -15.99 1.97 -9.71
C ARG A 130 -14.52 1.97 -9.26
N GLY A 131 -14.16 2.93 -8.42
CA GLY A 131 -12.85 3.03 -7.79
C GLY A 131 -11.80 3.68 -8.68
N PHE A 132 -10.54 3.48 -8.33
CA PHE A 132 -9.40 4.12 -8.99
C PHE A 132 -9.25 3.72 -10.47
N PHE A 133 -9.64 2.50 -10.82
CA PHE A 133 -9.54 1.96 -12.18
C PHE A 133 -10.87 1.93 -12.93
N THR A 134 -11.84 2.78 -12.58
CA THR A 134 -13.14 2.85 -13.27
C THR A 134 -12.98 2.89 -14.79
N GLY A 135 -13.68 2.01 -15.49
CA GLY A 135 -13.65 1.88 -16.96
C GLY A 135 -12.41 1.18 -17.51
N CYS A 136 -11.49 0.75 -16.67
CA CYS A 136 -10.24 0.08 -17.07
C CYS A 136 -10.31 -1.44 -16.87
N TRP A 137 -9.57 -2.16 -17.71
CA TRP A 137 -9.35 -3.60 -17.57
C TRP A 137 -8.21 -3.86 -16.58
N THR A 138 -8.47 -4.72 -15.61
CA THR A 138 -7.53 -5.12 -14.57
C THR A 138 -7.55 -6.63 -14.36
N LEU A 139 -6.48 -7.18 -13.78
CA LEU A 139 -6.56 -8.50 -13.18
C LEU A 139 -7.55 -8.46 -12.01
N PRO A 140 -8.37 -9.52 -11.80
CA PRO A 140 -9.24 -9.62 -10.63
C PRO A 140 -8.44 -9.50 -9.34
N GLY A 141 -9.03 -8.85 -8.32
CA GLY A 141 -8.41 -8.69 -7.02
C GLY A 141 -8.63 -7.32 -6.40
N GLY A 142 -8.32 -7.21 -5.12
CA GLY A 142 -8.56 -6.01 -4.33
C GLY A 142 -7.66 -5.90 -3.11
N PHE A 143 -8.10 -5.13 -2.13
CA PHE A 143 -7.37 -4.94 -0.89
C PHE A 143 -7.39 -6.19 -0.03
N VAL A 144 -6.25 -6.44 0.63
CA VAL A 144 -6.17 -7.43 1.70
C VAL A 144 -6.74 -6.82 2.97
N ASP A 145 -7.71 -7.49 3.59
CA ASP A 145 -8.33 -7.03 4.82
C ASP A 145 -7.41 -7.18 6.03
N TYR A 146 -7.75 -6.47 7.11
CA TYR A 146 -6.99 -6.58 8.35
C TYR A 146 -7.02 -8.01 8.90
N GLY A 147 -5.84 -8.58 9.13
CA GLY A 147 -5.70 -9.95 9.62
C GLY A 147 -5.93 -11.04 8.57
N GLU A 148 -6.21 -10.67 7.33
CA GLU A 148 -6.37 -11.58 6.21
C GLU A 148 -5.02 -11.91 5.56
N HIS A 149 -4.86 -13.16 5.16
CA HIS A 149 -3.69 -13.56 4.37
C HIS A 149 -3.89 -13.20 2.88
N PRO A 150 -2.87 -12.72 2.14
CA PRO A 150 -3.03 -12.32 0.74
C PRO A 150 -3.63 -13.40 -0.18
N ARG A 151 -3.34 -14.68 0.06
CA ARG A 151 -3.97 -15.79 -0.67
C ARG A 151 -5.47 -15.86 -0.43
N SER A 152 -5.88 -15.74 0.84
CA SER A 152 -7.30 -15.74 1.21
C SER A 152 -8.02 -14.55 0.60
N ALA A 153 -7.38 -13.38 0.57
CA ALA A 153 -7.89 -12.20 -0.13
C ALA A 153 -8.10 -12.47 -1.62
N ALA A 154 -7.13 -13.09 -2.30
CA ALA A 154 -7.25 -13.45 -3.71
C ALA A 154 -8.46 -14.36 -3.97
N ILE A 155 -8.64 -15.40 -3.14
CA ILE A 155 -9.79 -16.33 -3.24
C ILE A 155 -11.11 -15.59 -3.00
N ARG A 156 -11.17 -14.76 -1.97
CA ARG A 156 -12.35 -13.94 -1.63
C ARG A 156 -12.72 -13.00 -2.79
N GLU A 157 -11.74 -12.25 -3.30
CA GLU A 157 -11.95 -11.31 -4.41
C GLU A 157 -12.46 -12.00 -5.69
N ALA A 158 -11.91 -13.18 -6.03
CA ALA A 158 -12.41 -13.96 -7.16
C ALA A 158 -13.88 -14.35 -6.98
N LYS A 159 -14.28 -14.72 -5.75
CA LYS A 159 -15.66 -15.03 -5.43
C LYS A 159 -16.55 -13.79 -5.45
N GLU A 160 -16.09 -12.70 -4.87
CA GLU A 160 -16.85 -11.45 -4.78
C GLU A 160 -17.02 -10.77 -6.14
N GLU A 161 -15.93 -10.60 -6.89
CA GLU A 161 -15.94 -9.86 -8.16
C GLU A 161 -16.52 -10.66 -9.32
N LEU A 162 -16.27 -11.98 -9.36
CA LEU A 162 -16.55 -12.82 -10.53
C LEU A 162 -17.52 -13.99 -10.26
N GLY A 163 -17.89 -14.22 -8.99
CA GLY A 163 -18.75 -15.32 -8.59
C GLY A 163 -18.11 -16.70 -8.68
N ILE A 164 -16.79 -16.79 -8.87
CA ILE A 164 -16.09 -18.06 -9.08
C ILE A 164 -15.44 -18.57 -7.79
N ASP A 165 -15.50 -19.87 -7.59
CA ASP A 165 -14.76 -20.55 -6.53
C ASP A 165 -13.43 -21.04 -7.09
N ILE A 166 -12.34 -20.61 -6.48
CA ILE A 166 -10.98 -21.00 -6.83
C ILE A 166 -10.25 -21.54 -5.61
N ASP A 167 -9.25 -22.38 -5.84
CA ASP A 167 -8.31 -22.83 -4.84
C ASP A 167 -6.90 -22.40 -5.27
N ILE A 168 -6.17 -21.81 -4.34
CA ILE A 168 -4.77 -21.45 -4.53
C ILE A 168 -3.96 -22.33 -3.59
N SER A 169 -3.28 -23.32 -4.16
CA SER A 169 -2.52 -24.28 -3.40
C SER A 169 -1.34 -23.65 -2.66
N ASP A 170 -1.06 -24.15 -1.45
CA ASP A 170 0.02 -23.66 -0.58
C ASP A 170 1.32 -24.47 -0.76
N ASN A 171 1.63 -24.86 -1.98
CA ASN A 171 2.69 -25.83 -2.21
C ASN A 171 4.12 -25.35 -1.92
N GLN A 172 4.34 -24.06 -1.66
CA GLN A 172 5.70 -23.54 -1.49
C GLN A 172 5.85 -22.51 -0.36
N GLY A 173 4.84 -22.33 0.45
CA GLY A 173 4.86 -21.24 1.43
C GLY A 173 5.07 -19.91 0.70
N GLU A 174 4.33 -18.92 1.02
CA GLU A 174 4.33 -17.61 0.37
C GLU A 174 5.54 -16.75 0.74
N SER A 175 6.60 -17.36 1.19
CA SER A 175 7.84 -16.70 1.57
C SER A 175 8.64 -16.25 0.34
N GLY A 176 8.13 -15.18 -0.32
CA GLY A 176 8.93 -14.31 -1.15
C GLY A 176 9.67 -14.93 -2.34
N LYS A 177 9.26 -16.10 -2.80
CA LYS A 177 9.83 -16.67 -4.02
C LYS A 177 9.18 -16.02 -5.23
N LYS A 178 10.00 -15.63 -6.19
CA LYS A 178 9.58 -15.31 -7.55
C LYS A 178 8.73 -16.46 -8.08
N ILE A 179 7.82 -16.15 -8.99
CA ILE A 179 7.19 -17.17 -9.83
C ILE A 179 8.29 -17.91 -10.58
N GLU A 180 8.72 -19.02 -10.04
CA GLU A 180 9.52 -20.00 -10.73
C GLU A 180 8.59 -21.16 -11.08
N GLY A 181 7.97 -21.08 -12.24
CA GLY A 181 7.00 -22.07 -12.66
C GLY A 181 5.54 -21.67 -12.37
N LYS A 182 4.65 -22.65 -12.45
CA LYS A 182 3.20 -22.43 -12.55
C LYS A 182 2.47 -22.17 -11.23
N ASP A 183 3.15 -22.36 -10.11
CA ASP A 183 2.58 -22.35 -8.75
C ASP A 183 3.40 -21.41 -7.86
N GLY A 184 3.15 -20.13 -7.95
CA GLY A 184 3.89 -19.15 -7.16
C GLY A 184 3.12 -17.87 -6.91
N VAL A 185 3.71 -17.00 -6.12
CA VAL A 185 3.25 -15.65 -5.90
C VAL A 185 4.26 -14.65 -6.46
N PHE A 186 3.79 -13.70 -7.25
CA PHE A 186 4.58 -12.59 -7.73
C PHE A 186 4.38 -11.40 -6.82
N ILE A 187 5.43 -10.94 -6.15
CA ILE A 187 5.38 -9.83 -5.19
C ILE A 187 5.98 -8.60 -5.84
N GLN A 188 5.23 -7.51 -5.82
CA GLN A 188 5.59 -6.24 -6.43
C GLN A 188 5.38 -5.10 -5.47
N GLN A 189 6.18 -4.04 -5.62
CA GLN A 189 6.07 -2.81 -4.87
C GLN A 189 6.12 -1.61 -5.82
N ASN A 190 5.22 -0.66 -5.65
CA ASN A 190 5.25 0.57 -6.42
C ASN A 190 4.57 1.74 -5.68
N ILE A 191 4.91 2.96 -6.09
CA ILE A 191 4.28 4.20 -5.63
C ILE A 191 3.55 4.81 -6.82
N PHE A 192 2.21 4.76 -6.81
CA PHE A 192 1.40 5.19 -7.96
C PHE A 192 0.93 6.64 -7.89
N THR A 193 0.86 7.20 -6.68
CA THR A 193 0.20 8.48 -6.45
C THR A 193 1.20 9.55 -6.03
N SER A 194 0.84 10.80 -6.27
CA SER A 194 1.62 11.96 -5.81
C SER A 194 1.73 12.03 -4.30
N GLU A 195 0.77 11.44 -3.57
CA GLU A 195 0.80 11.33 -2.12
C GLU A 195 1.88 10.36 -1.62
N GLY A 196 2.48 9.60 -2.52
CA GLY A 196 3.62 8.73 -2.21
C GLY A 196 3.24 7.49 -1.37
N ILE A 197 1.97 7.07 -1.41
CA ILE A 197 1.55 5.84 -0.72
C ILE A 197 2.17 4.64 -1.43
N ASN A 198 2.83 3.81 -0.65
CA ASN A 198 3.47 2.61 -1.14
C ASN A 198 2.47 1.46 -1.23
N TRP A 199 2.43 0.81 -2.40
CA TRP A 199 1.56 -0.33 -2.66
C TRP A 199 2.40 -1.59 -2.75
N LEU A 200 1.94 -2.64 -2.09
CA LEU A 200 2.51 -3.98 -2.15
C LEU A 200 1.48 -4.92 -2.73
N SER A 201 1.78 -5.54 -3.87
CA SER A 201 0.89 -6.45 -4.57
C SER A 201 1.39 -7.88 -4.49
N PHE A 202 0.48 -8.79 -4.13
CA PHE A 202 0.67 -10.23 -4.22
C PHE A 202 -0.18 -10.73 -5.40
N THR A 203 0.44 -11.21 -6.45
CA THR A 203 -0.28 -11.72 -7.63
C THR A 203 -0.09 -13.23 -7.73
N TYR A 204 -1.17 -13.96 -7.61
CA TYR A 204 -1.23 -15.43 -7.72
C TYR A 204 -1.58 -15.84 -9.14
N ILE A 205 -1.22 -17.07 -9.50
CA ILE A 205 -1.54 -17.65 -10.80
C ILE A 205 -2.30 -18.94 -10.58
N ILE A 206 -3.42 -19.06 -11.28
CA ILE A 206 -4.18 -20.31 -11.33
C ILE A 206 -4.52 -20.69 -12.77
N LYS A 207 -4.65 -21.97 -13.01
CA LYS A 207 -5.23 -22.50 -14.24
C LYS A 207 -6.62 -23.03 -13.98
N THR A 208 -7.52 -22.75 -14.91
CA THR A 208 -8.91 -23.12 -14.76
C THR A 208 -9.51 -23.58 -16.08
N ASN A 209 -10.63 -24.31 -15.98
CA ASN A 209 -11.49 -24.70 -17.11
C ASN A 209 -12.84 -23.97 -17.03
N ILE A 210 -12.91 -22.86 -16.32
CA ILE A 210 -14.16 -22.10 -16.16
C ILE A 210 -14.52 -21.46 -17.49
N GLU A 211 -15.72 -21.76 -17.97
CA GLU A 211 -16.31 -21.10 -19.14
C GLU A 211 -16.80 -19.70 -18.76
N ILE A 212 -16.80 -18.78 -19.75
CA ILE A 212 -17.16 -17.37 -19.51
C ILE A 212 -18.61 -17.22 -18.99
N GLU A 213 -19.50 -18.11 -19.41
CA GLU A 213 -20.91 -18.13 -19.01
C GLU A 213 -21.13 -18.45 -17.53
N ASN A 214 -20.13 -19.06 -16.90
CA ASN A 214 -20.15 -19.37 -15.46
C ASN A 214 -19.57 -18.24 -14.59
N ILE A 215 -19.11 -17.14 -15.23
CA ILE A 215 -18.61 -15.97 -14.54
C ILE A 215 -19.75 -14.98 -14.34
N THR A 216 -19.95 -14.57 -13.09
CA THR A 216 -21.02 -13.62 -12.73
C THR A 216 -20.37 -12.36 -12.17
N PRO A 217 -20.08 -11.34 -13.03
CA PRO A 217 -19.51 -10.08 -12.57
C PRO A 217 -20.39 -9.39 -11.53
N LYS A 218 -19.81 -8.93 -10.44
CA LYS A 218 -20.52 -8.25 -9.35
C LYS A 218 -21.06 -6.91 -9.83
N LYS A 219 -22.39 -6.80 -9.85
CA LYS A 219 -23.07 -5.56 -10.25
C LYS A 219 -22.63 -4.37 -9.41
N GLY A 220 -22.25 -3.28 -10.07
CA GLY A 220 -21.81 -2.03 -9.43
C GLY A 220 -20.35 -2.03 -9.00
N GLU A 221 -19.61 -3.09 -9.31
CA GLU A 221 -18.18 -3.20 -9.06
C GLU A 221 -17.41 -3.60 -10.32
N ILE A 222 -17.89 -4.62 -11.01
CA ILE A 222 -17.37 -5.10 -12.29
C ILE A 222 -18.42 -4.88 -13.39
N GLU A 223 -18.04 -4.18 -14.45
CA GLU A 223 -18.89 -3.93 -15.62
C GLU A 223 -18.95 -5.16 -16.52
N GLU A 224 -17.78 -5.78 -16.75
CA GLU A 224 -17.60 -6.90 -17.68
C GLU A 224 -16.40 -7.75 -17.26
N ALA A 225 -16.49 -9.05 -17.50
CA ALA A 225 -15.34 -9.97 -17.43
C ALA A 225 -15.15 -10.66 -18.78
N LYS A 226 -13.88 -10.81 -19.22
CA LYS A 226 -13.59 -11.35 -20.55
C LYS A 226 -12.22 -12.03 -20.61
N TRP A 227 -12.10 -13.05 -21.43
CA TRP A 227 -10.87 -13.72 -21.77
C TRP A 227 -10.08 -12.93 -22.82
N PHE A 228 -8.82 -12.65 -22.52
CA PHE A 228 -7.88 -11.96 -23.41
C PHE A 228 -6.70 -12.86 -23.74
N THR A 229 -6.20 -12.77 -24.98
CA THR A 229 -4.84 -13.24 -25.24
C THR A 229 -3.86 -12.46 -24.39
N LYS A 230 -2.71 -13.03 -24.04
CA LYS A 230 -1.68 -12.36 -23.26
C LYS A 230 -1.31 -10.99 -23.82
N GLU A 231 -1.11 -10.89 -25.13
CA GLU A 231 -0.80 -9.62 -25.81
C GLU A 231 -1.92 -8.58 -25.59
N ASN A 232 -3.17 -8.99 -25.74
CA ASN A 232 -4.31 -8.10 -25.54
C ASN A 232 -4.50 -7.73 -24.06
N ALA A 233 -4.25 -8.64 -23.13
CA ALA A 233 -4.25 -8.36 -21.71
C ALA A 233 -3.21 -7.28 -21.37
N LEU A 234 -1.98 -7.41 -21.86
CA LEU A 234 -0.93 -6.40 -21.70
C LEU A 234 -1.30 -5.04 -22.29
N ARG A 235 -1.88 -5.03 -23.50
CA ARG A 235 -2.29 -3.79 -24.17
C ARG A 235 -3.39 -3.05 -23.44
N ASN A 236 -4.36 -3.78 -22.87
CA ASN A 236 -5.53 -3.21 -22.20
C ASN A 236 -5.31 -2.93 -20.71
N SER A 237 -4.32 -3.56 -20.08
CA SER A 237 -3.99 -3.26 -18.67
C SER A 237 -3.45 -1.84 -18.53
N VAL A 238 -3.95 -1.12 -17.55
CA VAL A 238 -3.44 0.21 -17.16
C VAL A 238 -2.54 0.12 -15.92
N SER A 239 -2.84 -0.83 -15.04
CA SER A 239 -2.05 -1.07 -13.84
C SER A 239 -0.66 -1.59 -14.17
N LEU A 240 0.35 -0.96 -13.60
CA LEU A 240 1.74 -1.41 -13.72
C LEU A 240 1.92 -2.80 -13.11
N PHE A 241 1.26 -3.08 -11.99
CA PHE A 241 1.27 -4.41 -11.36
C PHE A 241 0.75 -5.49 -12.30
N ASP A 242 -0.36 -5.24 -12.98
CA ASP A 242 -0.96 -6.20 -13.90
C ASP A 242 -0.01 -6.48 -15.08
N LYS A 243 0.56 -5.43 -15.67
CA LYS A 243 1.49 -5.56 -16.79
C LYS A 243 2.73 -6.39 -16.42
N GLU A 244 3.38 -6.03 -15.30
CA GLU A 244 4.58 -6.72 -14.84
C GLU A 244 4.31 -8.18 -14.46
N ALA A 245 3.16 -8.44 -13.81
CA ALA A 245 2.76 -9.80 -13.45
C ALA A 245 2.49 -10.66 -14.70
N ILE A 246 1.78 -10.11 -15.70
CA ILE A 246 1.52 -10.82 -16.97
C ILE A 246 2.82 -11.06 -17.74
N LEU A 247 3.75 -10.10 -17.75
CA LEU A 247 5.07 -10.29 -18.38
C LEU A 247 5.91 -11.35 -17.67
N ALA A 248 5.76 -11.50 -16.35
CA ALA A 248 6.49 -12.51 -15.60
C ALA A 248 6.10 -13.96 -15.94
N LEU A 249 4.93 -14.17 -16.60
CA LEU A 249 4.52 -15.49 -17.10
C LEU A 249 5.43 -16.03 -18.23
N GLU A 250 6.26 -15.21 -18.84
CA GLU A 250 7.13 -15.62 -19.98
C GLU A 250 8.50 -16.13 -19.55
N LYS A 251 8.84 -16.02 -18.28
CA LYS A 251 10.13 -16.43 -17.73
C LYS A 251 10.00 -17.74 -16.98
#